data_19a4b92fc235af7ad1c09ea918c4fe41
#
_entry.id   19a4b92fc235af7ad1c09ea918c4fe41
#
_cell.length_a   1.000
_cell.length_b   1.000
_cell.length_c   1.000
_cell.angle_alpha   90.00
_cell.angle_beta   90.00
_cell.angle_gamma   90.00
#
_symmetry.space_group_name_H-M   'P 1'
#
loop_
_entity.id
_entity.type
_entity.pdbx_description
1 polymer ?
#
loop_
_entity_poly.entity_id
_entity_poly.type
_entity_poly.pdbx_seq_one_letter_code
_entity_poly.pdbx_strand_id
1 'polypeptide(L)'
;MTVSMVDRPADKKEASPWPADIAAEFERESKHPNPCVGTTLLSENERTRVWIIRLASGERLGFHRHVLDYFWTAISGSRGRAHVQDGTTVEYTYQPNETRHGRLGKGEFTVHDLENIGDHEMVFVIVEFKDSANKPMALPSGVAPQ
;
A
#
# COMPACT_ATOMS: atom_id res chain seq x y z
N MET A 1 -15.06 -4.98 8.51
CA MET A 1 -14.65 -5.90 7.43
C MET A 1 -13.61 -5.24 6.58
N THR A 2 -12.55 -5.94 6.30
CA THR A 2 -11.49 -5.43 5.43
C THR A 2 -11.85 -5.67 3.97
N VAL A 3 -11.51 -4.70 3.12
CA VAL A 3 -11.69 -4.80 1.69
C VAL A 3 -10.40 -5.29 1.07
N SER A 4 -10.49 -6.25 0.15
CA SER A 4 -9.32 -6.70 -0.58
C SER A 4 -8.81 -5.58 -1.47
N MET A 5 -7.51 -5.33 -1.42
CA MET A 5 -6.87 -4.32 -2.26
C MET A 5 -6.71 -4.77 -3.69
N VAL A 6 -6.65 -6.07 -3.92
CA VAL A 6 -6.41 -6.66 -5.22
C VAL A 6 -7.49 -7.69 -5.44
N ASP A 7 -8.26 -7.51 -6.50
CA ASP A 7 -9.37 -8.40 -6.84
C ASP A 7 -8.91 -9.62 -7.64
N ARG A 8 -7.77 -10.16 -7.30
CA ARG A 8 -7.26 -11.41 -7.84
C ARG A 8 -6.58 -12.22 -6.73
N PRO A 9 -6.51 -13.54 -6.87
CA PRO A 9 -5.83 -14.38 -5.88
C PRO A 9 -4.33 -14.07 -5.82
N ALA A 10 -3.76 -14.15 -4.62
CA ALA A 10 -2.30 -14.10 -4.46
C ALA A 10 -1.67 -15.35 -5.06
N ASP A 11 -0.44 -15.22 -5.56
CA ASP A 11 0.35 -16.37 -6.00
C ASP A 11 0.68 -17.28 -4.82
N LYS A 12 0.84 -16.67 -3.63
CA LYS A 12 1.11 -17.39 -2.39
C LYS A 12 0.44 -16.63 -1.24
N LYS A 13 -0.16 -17.37 -0.32
CA LYS A 13 -0.78 -16.80 0.89
C LYS A 13 -0.48 -17.71 2.07
N GLU A 14 0.08 -17.14 3.13
CA GLU A 14 0.44 -17.88 4.34
C GLU A 14 -0.12 -17.19 5.57
N ALA A 15 -0.50 -18.00 6.57
CA ALA A 15 -0.97 -17.51 7.87
C ALA A 15 0.07 -17.69 8.97
N SER A 16 1.34 -17.94 8.62
CA SER A 16 2.43 -18.11 9.58
C SER A 16 2.67 -16.81 10.35
N PRO A 17 3.11 -16.90 11.63
CA PRO A 17 3.46 -15.71 12.39
C PRO A 17 4.51 -14.86 11.69
N TRP A 18 4.37 -13.55 11.79
CA TRP A 18 5.35 -12.62 11.22
C TRP A 18 6.61 -12.56 12.08
N PRO A 19 7.76 -12.16 11.48
CA PRO A 19 8.94 -11.81 12.28
C PRO A 19 8.57 -10.76 13.33
N ALA A 20 9.26 -10.81 14.47
CA ALA A 20 8.94 -9.95 15.62
C ALA A 20 9.04 -8.45 15.31
N ASP A 21 10.01 -8.04 14.49
CA ASP A 21 10.19 -6.64 14.10
C ASP A 21 9.05 -6.16 13.20
N ILE A 22 8.54 -7.01 12.32
CA ILE A 22 7.41 -6.71 11.46
C ILE A 22 6.13 -6.57 12.31
N ALA A 23 5.91 -7.51 13.23
CA ALA A 23 4.76 -7.44 14.14
C ALA A 23 4.79 -6.18 15.00
N ALA A 24 5.96 -5.78 15.49
CA ALA A 24 6.12 -4.55 16.28
C ALA A 24 5.82 -3.29 15.47
N GLU A 25 6.24 -3.25 14.20
CA GLU A 25 5.94 -2.11 13.33
C GLU A 25 4.43 -2.01 13.07
N PHE A 26 3.77 -3.13 12.83
CA PHE A 26 2.32 -3.16 12.67
C PHE A 26 1.61 -2.60 13.91
N GLU A 27 2.06 -2.99 15.08
CA GLU A 27 1.51 -2.50 16.36
C GLU A 27 1.67 -0.99 16.50
N ARG A 28 2.81 -0.44 16.08
CA ARG A 28 3.03 1.01 16.08
C ARG A 28 2.09 1.72 15.11
N GLU A 29 1.91 1.17 13.91
CA GLU A 29 0.99 1.75 12.93
C GLU A 29 -0.45 1.74 13.45
N SER A 30 -0.86 0.69 14.15
CA SER A 30 -2.23 0.62 14.69
C SER A 30 -2.52 1.73 15.71
N LYS A 31 -1.50 2.22 16.40
CA LYS A 31 -1.61 3.33 17.36
C LYS A 31 -1.42 4.69 16.70
N HIS A 32 -0.64 4.74 15.64
CA HIS A 32 -0.31 5.97 14.90
C HIS A 32 -0.43 5.71 13.41
N PRO A 33 -1.67 5.74 12.86
CA PRO A 33 -1.91 5.40 11.46
C PRO A 33 -1.04 6.18 10.49
N ASN A 34 -0.46 5.47 9.52
CA ASN A 34 0.42 6.05 8.52
C ASN A 34 -0.34 6.29 7.21
N PRO A 35 -0.61 7.55 6.82
CA PRO A 35 -1.34 7.88 5.59
C PRO A 35 -0.49 7.84 4.32
N CYS A 36 0.82 7.64 4.44
CA CYS A 36 1.73 7.69 3.29
C CYS A 36 1.73 6.33 2.59
N VAL A 37 0.97 6.23 1.52
CA VAL A 37 0.78 4.96 0.79
C VAL A 37 1.80 4.77 -0.33
N GLY A 38 2.79 5.63 -0.43
CA GLY A 38 3.86 5.54 -1.41
C GLY A 38 5.18 6.04 -0.83
N THR A 39 6.24 5.92 -1.60
CA THR A 39 7.57 6.40 -1.19
C THR A 39 7.71 7.90 -1.34
N THR A 40 7.00 8.50 -2.29
CA THR A 40 7.03 9.94 -2.55
C THR A 40 5.66 10.41 -2.98
N LEU A 41 5.20 11.54 -2.43
CA LEU A 41 3.99 12.21 -2.88
C LEU A 41 4.33 13.06 -4.10
N LEU A 42 3.75 12.74 -5.24
CA LEU A 42 4.03 13.45 -6.50
C LEU A 42 3.13 14.68 -6.68
N SER A 43 1.87 14.58 -6.28
CA SER A 43 0.89 15.62 -6.54
C SER A 43 -0.26 15.51 -5.55
N GLU A 44 -0.81 16.65 -5.16
CA GLU A 44 -2.03 16.70 -4.37
C GLU A 44 -2.85 17.91 -4.80
N ASN A 45 -4.16 17.71 -4.97
CA ASN A 45 -5.12 18.79 -5.17
C ASN A 45 -6.37 18.47 -4.35
N GLU A 46 -7.46 19.19 -4.58
CA GLU A 46 -8.71 19.00 -3.82
C GLU A 46 -9.38 17.65 -4.09
N ARG A 47 -9.00 16.93 -5.14
CA ARG A 47 -9.62 15.67 -5.55
C ARG A 47 -8.76 14.46 -5.31
N THR A 48 -7.43 14.58 -5.48
CA THR A 48 -6.56 13.42 -5.52
C THR A 48 -5.26 13.64 -4.77
N ARG A 49 -4.68 12.53 -4.33
CA ARG A 49 -3.27 12.39 -3.95
C ARG A 49 -2.63 11.39 -4.89
N VAL A 50 -1.53 11.77 -5.51
CA VAL A 50 -0.79 10.90 -6.43
C VAL A 50 0.56 10.57 -5.81
N TRP A 51 0.80 9.28 -5.63
CA TRP A 51 2.02 8.75 -5.04
C TRP A 51 2.78 7.92 -6.05
N ILE A 52 4.08 7.84 -5.89
CA ILE A 52 4.90 6.82 -6.53
C ILE A 52 5.45 5.89 -5.45
N ILE A 53 5.50 4.59 -5.75
CA ILE A 53 6.29 3.63 -5.00
C ILE A 53 7.47 3.26 -5.88
N ARG A 54 8.67 3.42 -5.34
CA ARG A 54 9.89 3.04 -6.04
C ARG A 54 10.76 2.28 -5.06
N LEU A 55 10.90 0.97 -5.30
CA LEU A 55 11.64 0.06 -4.43
C LEU A 55 12.67 -0.69 -5.24
N ALA A 56 13.93 -0.54 -4.90
CA ALA A 56 14.99 -1.40 -5.44
C ALA A 56 14.78 -2.83 -4.93
N SER A 57 15.44 -3.79 -5.58
CA SER A 57 15.42 -5.19 -5.13
C SER A 57 15.80 -5.26 -3.64
N GLY A 58 14.97 -5.91 -2.85
CA GLY A 58 15.16 -6.07 -1.40
C GLY A 58 14.66 -4.92 -0.54
N GLU A 59 14.24 -3.80 -1.13
CA GLU A 59 13.71 -2.68 -0.34
C GLU A 59 12.25 -2.91 0.04
N ARG A 60 11.85 -2.27 1.13
CA ARG A 60 10.51 -2.41 1.70
C ARG A 60 9.90 -1.05 2.01
N LEU A 61 8.64 -0.88 1.62
CA LEU A 61 7.78 0.21 2.09
C LEU A 61 7.04 -0.30 3.33
N GLY A 62 7.20 0.38 4.46
CA GLY A 62 6.61 -0.06 5.73
C GLY A 62 5.10 -0.01 5.72
N PHE A 63 4.51 -0.47 6.83
CA PHE A 63 3.06 -0.48 6.97
C PHE A 63 2.47 0.91 6.78
N HIS A 64 1.42 0.96 5.98
CA HIS A 64 0.66 2.18 5.70
C HIS A 64 -0.82 1.84 5.61
N ARG A 65 -1.66 2.87 5.71
CA ARG A 65 -3.10 2.68 5.81
C ARG A 65 -3.83 3.34 4.66
N HIS A 66 -4.63 2.56 3.96
CA HIS A 66 -5.57 3.06 2.97
C HIS A 66 -6.93 3.29 3.62
N VAL A 67 -7.46 4.48 3.49
CA VAL A 67 -8.83 4.83 3.90
C VAL A 67 -9.63 5.43 2.74
N LEU A 68 -8.96 5.80 1.65
CA LEU A 68 -9.57 6.40 0.46
C LEU A 68 -9.68 5.36 -0.65
N ASP A 69 -10.69 5.50 -1.50
CA ASP A 69 -10.72 4.76 -2.75
C ASP A 69 -9.48 5.11 -3.56
N TYR A 70 -8.95 4.16 -4.29
CA TYR A 70 -7.72 4.37 -5.03
C TYR A 70 -7.60 3.40 -6.20
N PHE A 71 -6.67 3.66 -7.09
CA PHE A 71 -6.13 2.64 -7.98
C PHE A 71 -4.61 2.75 -8.00
N TRP A 72 -3.97 1.67 -8.42
CA TRP A 72 -2.56 1.69 -8.72
C TRP A 72 -2.30 1.07 -10.09
N THR A 73 -1.22 1.52 -10.72
CA THR A 73 -0.72 0.92 -11.95
C THR A 73 0.75 0.56 -11.75
N ALA A 74 1.09 -0.69 -12.05
CA ALA A 74 2.48 -1.12 -12.05
C ALA A 74 3.16 -0.57 -13.29
N ILE A 75 4.18 0.26 -13.11
CA ILE A 75 4.98 0.78 -14.21
C ILE A 75 6.01 -0.27 -14.63
N SER A 76 6.68 -0.88 -13.66
CA SER A 76 7.58 -1.99 -13.90
C SER A 76 7.14 -3.21 -13.10
N GLY A 77 7.16 -4.38 -13.74
CA GLY A 77 6.80 -5.62 -13.07
C GLY A 77 7.90 -6.08 -12.13
N SER A 78 7.49 -6.75 -11.05
CA SER A 78 8.39 -7.40 -10.11
C SER A 78 7.57 -8.35 -9.25
N ARG A 79 8.23 -9.01 -8.29
CA ARG A 79 7.55 -9.83 -7.29
C ARG A 79 7.50 -9.07 -5.98
N GLY A 80 6.32 -8.99 -5.40
CA GLY A 80 6.12 -8.31 -4.12
C GLY A 80 5.62 -9.25 -3.04
N ARG A 81 6.00 -8.95 -1.80
CA ARG A 81 5.47 -9.60 -0.61
C ARG A 81 4.84 -8.53 0.27
N ALA A 82 3.66 -8.84 0.80
CA ALA A 82 2.97 -7.93 1.71
C ALA A 82 2.48 -8.69 2.93
N HIS A 83 2.63 -8.07 4.10
CA HIS A 83 1.99 -8.49 5.34
C HIS A 83 0.69 -7.69 5.44
N VAL A 84 -0.41 -8.38 5.72
CA VAL A 84 -1.74 -7.79 5.68
C VAL A 84 -2.37 -7.84 7.06
N GLN A 85 -3.20 -6.86 7.39
CA GLN A 85 -3.81 -6.69 8.72
C GLN A 85 -4.62 -7.90 9.21
N ASP A 86 -5.00 -8.83 8.34
CA ASP A 86 -5.66 -10.07 8.74
C ASP A 86 -4.67 -11.12 9.28
N GLY A 87 -3.40 -10.77 9.36
CA GLY A 87 -2.34 -11.66 9.87
C GLY A 87 -1.69 -12.52 8.81
N THR A 88 -2.09 -12.38 7.54
CA THR A 88 -1.52 -13.17 6.46
C THR A 88 -0.36 -12.47 5.79
N THR A 89 0.47 -13.27 5.09
CA THR A 89 1.52 -12.79 4.20
C THR A 89 1.18 -13.27 2.80
N VAL A 90 1.17 -12.35 1.84
CA VAL A 90 0.81 -12.64 0.45
C VAL A 90 1.97 -12.30 -0.47
N GLU A 91 2.07 -13.03 -1.58
CA GLU A 91 3.04 -12.73 -2.64
C GLU A 91 2.32 -12.62 -3.98
N TYR A 92 2.74 -11.64 -4.77
CA TYR A 92 2.21 -11.38 -6.10
C TYR A 92 3.33 -11.17 -7.09
N THR A 93 3.11 -11.62 -8.32
CA THR A 93 3.91 -11.20 -9.47
C THR A 93 3.13 -10.12 -10.20
N TYR A 94 3.74 -8.95 -10.33
CA TYR A 94 3.13 -7.80 -10.99
C TYR A 94 3.67 -7.67 -12.40
N GLN A 95 2.77 -7.46 -13.36
CA GLN A 95 3.15 -7.22 -14.75
C GLN A 95 3.13 -5.72 -15.04
N PRO A 96 3.99 -5.23 -15.96
CA PRO A 96 3.90 -3.83 -16.39
C PRO A 96 2.49 -3.51 -16.90
N ASN A 97 2.00 -2.32 -16.54
CA ASN A 97 0.67 -1.80 -16.88
C ASN A 97 -0.49 -2.48 -16.14
N GLU A 98 -0.24 -3.48 -15.31
CA GLU A 98 -1.30 -4.04 -14.47
C GLU A 98 -1.88 -2.93 -13.60
N THR A 99 -3.22 -2.80 -13.60
CA THR A 99 -3.93 -1.76 -12.86
C THR A 99 -5.02 -2.40 -12.04
N ARG A 100 -5.07 -2.06 -10.75
CA ARG A 100 -6.07 -2.59 -9.81
C ARG A 100 -6.67 -1.46 -8.99
N HIS A 101 -7.92 -1.66 -8.59
CA HIS A 101 -8.67 -0.67 -7.80
C HIS A 101 -8.91 -1.19 -6.39
N GLY A 102 -8.86 -0.29 -5.42
CA GLY A 102 -9.28 -0.53 -4.05
C GLY A 102 -10.46 0.35 -3.69
N ARG A 103 -11.44 -0.20 -3.00
CA ARG A 103 -12.60 0.54 -2.52
C ARG A 103 -12.73 0.33 -1.02
N LEU A 104 -13.04 1.41 -0.30
CA LEU A 104 -13.14 1.39 1.15
C LEU A 104 -14.42 2.11 1.54
N GLY A 105 -15.34 1.37 2.14
CA GLY A 105 -16.57 1.93 2.69
C GLY A 105 -16.30 2.73 3.96
N LYS A 106 -17.33 3.37 4.46
CA LYS A 106 -17.25 4.19 5.66
C LYS A 106 -16.74 3.37 6.85
N GLY A 107 -15.67 3.85 7.47
CA GLY A 107 -15.03 3.20 8.61
C GLY A 107 -14.12 2.03 8.26
N GLU A 108 -14.06 1.63 7.00
CA GLU A 108 -13.17 0.56 6.54
C GLU A 108 -11.77 1.11 6.25
N PHE A 109 -10.79 0.24 6.42
CA PHE A 109 -9.40 0.58 6.09
C PHE A 109 -8.61 -0.69 5.78
N THR A 110 -7.52 -0.54 5.06
CA THR A 110 -6.56 -1.61 4.79
C THR A 110 -5.18 -1.17 5.26
N VAL A 111 -4.52 -2.03 6.03
CA VAL A 111 -3.13 -1.82 6.46
C VAL A 111 -2.29 -2.94 5.90
N HIS A 112 -1.22 -2.58 5.22
CA HIS A 112 -0.25 -3.54 4.71
C HIS A 112 1.10 -2.85 4.48
N ASP A 113 2.12 -3.66 4.28
CA ASP A 113 3.42 -3.23 3.80
C ASP A 113 3.64 -3.74 2.38
N LEU A 114 4.80 -3.47 1.81
CA LEU A 114 5.19 -4.01 0.52
C LEU A 114 6.71 -4.13 0.46
N GLU A 115 7.18 -5.32 0.12
CA GLU A 115 8.60 -5.60 -0.07
C GLU A 115 8.83 -6.07 -1.50
N ASN A 116 9.86 -5.52 -2.14
CA ASN A 116 10.28 -6.01 -3.45
C ASN A 116 11.18 -7.24 -3.26
N ILE A 117 10.63 -8.43 -3.52
CA ILE A 117 11.36 -9.69 -3.43
C ILE A 117 11.83 -10.18 -4.80
N GLY A 118 11.69 -9.36 -5.84
CA GLY A 118 12.20 -9.63 -7.18
C GLY A 118 13.64 -9.16 -7.34
N ASP A 119 14.16 -9.28 -8.55
CA ASP A 119 15.55 -8.99 -8.86
C ASP A 119 15.76 -7.68 -9.62
N HIS A 120 14.72 -6.88 -9.79
CA HIS A 120 14.81 -5.57 -10.43
C HIS A 120 13.87 -4.58 -9.74
N GLU A 121 13.99 -3.30 -10.10
CA GLU A 121 13.23 -2.22 -9.46
C GLU A 121 11.73 -2.40 -9.65
N MET A 122 10.98 -2.13 -8.58
CA MET A 122 9.51 -2.14 -8.57
C MET A 122 9.02 -0.69 -8.55
N VAL A 123 8.18 -0.32 -9.51
CA VAL A 123 7.62 1.03 -9.59
C VAL A 123 6.11 0.95 -9.78
N PHE A 124 5.38 1.63 -8.88
CA PHE A 124 3.93 1.81 -8.99
C PHE A 124 3.59 3.29 -8.93
N VAL A 125 2.52 3.67 -9.61
CA VAL A 125 1.84 4.94 -9.37
C VAL A 125 0.52 4.63 -8.69
N ILE A 126 0.20 5.35 -7.60
CA ILE A 126 -1.04 5.19 -6.84
C ILE A 126 -1.77 6.53 -6.87
N VAL A 127 -3.05 6.48 -7.22
CA VAL A 127 -3.93 7.64 -7.17
C VAL A 127 -5.01 7.38 -6.12
N GLU A 128 -5.03 8.20 -5.08
CA GLU A 128 -6.07 8.18 -4.06
C GLU A 128 -7.10 9.26 -4.37
N PHE A 129 -8.39 8.93 -4.19
CA PHE A 129 -9.50 9.84 -4.41
C PHE A 129 -9.98 10.40 -3.08
N LYS A 130 -9.88 11.73 -2.92
CA LYS A 130 -10.33 12.38 -1.68
C LYS A 130 -11.84 12.38 -1.54
N ASP A 131 -12.56 12.28 -2.64
CA ASP A 131 -14.02 12.13 -2.67
C ASP A 131 -14.34 10.64 -2.46
N SER A 132 -14.24 10.20 -1.24
CA SER A 132 -14.44 8.81 -0.81
C SER A 132 -15.35 8.79 0.39
N ALA A 133 -15.76 7.59 0.82
CA ALA A 133 -16.61 7.43 2.01
C ALA A 133 -15.94 7.94 3.28
N ASN A 134 -14.60 7.87 3.35
CA ASN A 134 -13.83 8.37 4.48
C ASN A 134 -13.08 9.65 4.11
N LYS A 135 -12.85 10.49 5.12
CA LYS A 135 -12.03 11.69 4.93
C LYS A 135 -10.56 11.31 4.81
N PRO A 136 -9.79 12.07 4.00
CA PRO A 136 -8.34 11.86 3.96
C PRO A 136 -7.72 12.06 5.34
N MET A 137 -6.76 11.21 5.69
CA MET A 137 -5.95 11.44 6.89
C MET A 137 -4.96 12.58 6.63
N ALA A 138 -4.68 13.36 7.68
CA ALA A 138 -3.69 14.42 7.57
C ALA A 138 -2.31 13.82 7.30
N LEU A 139 -1.57 14.44 6.38
CA LEU A 139 -0.20 14.03 6.08
C LEU A 139 0.76 14.51 7.18
N PRO A 140 1.83 13.76 7.46
CA PRO A 140 2.83 14.19 8.42
C PRO A 140 3.51 15.49 7.99
N SER A 141 4.01 16.24 8.96
CA SER A 141 4.83 17.42 8.71
C SER A 141 6.02 17.07 7.81
N GLY A 142 6.27 17.87 6.79
CA GLY A 142 7.36 17.67 5.84
C GLY A 142 7.00 16.82 4.63
N VAL A 143 5.83 16.17 4.61
CA VAL A 143 5.36 15.45 3.44
C VAL A 143 4.56 16.42 2.58
N ALA A 144 5.09 16.74 1.42
CA ALA A 144 4.47 17.68 0.47
C ALA A 144 4.78 17.23 -0.96
N PRO A 145 3.91 17.61 -1.92
CA PRO A 145 4.16 17.28 -3.33
C PRO A 145 5.49 17.85 -3.82
N GLN A 146 6.10 17.14 -4.74
CA GLN A 146 7.31 17.59 -5.42
C GLN A 146 7.04 18.74 -6.38
#